data_fd0b0dfc1fa15c2ef8b8f575d5b9db95
#
_entry.id   fd0b0dfc1fa15c2ef8b8f575d5b9db95
#
_cell.length_a   1.000
_cell.length_b   1.000
_cell.length_c   1.000
_cell.angle_alpha   90.00
_cell.angle_beta   90.00
_cell.angle_gamma   90.00
#
_symmetry.space_group_name_H-M   'P 1'
#
loop_
_entity.id
_entity.type
_entity.pdbx_description
1 polymer ?
#
loop_
_entity_poly.entity_id
_entity_poly.type
_entity_poly.pdbx_seq_one_letter_code
_entity_poly.pdbx_strand_id
1 'polypeptide(L)'
;MATIGRAGAPGAYDCVVVGAGLGGLCAAFELSRAGAKTLLLERHNLPGGFATSFARGRFEFEPSLHELPDMRSISEATGVVRYLLDDAGLDLGFASVPEAYRLILTDDGVDVRMPFGIEACIAEVERAVPGSRPSVTAYFELCREVQDGFGYLNARARSPNLVRLLRDHGDFVRTASATAAEVAKAVGVPKRAHDILFAYWCYLGVPADTLSFPIWAS
;
A
#
# COMPACT_ATOMS: atom_id res chain seq x y z
N MET A 1 -12.73 -23.76 -14.65
CA MET A 1 -12.00 -23.78 -15.94
C MET A 1 -12.91 -23.15 -16.97
N ALA A 2 -12.67 -21.89 -17.35
CA ALA A 2 -13.45 -21.23 -18.40
C ALA A 2 -12.87 -21.65 -19.75
N THR A 3 -13.71 -22.27 -20.59
CA THR A 3 -13.33 -22.61 -21.96
C THR A 3 -13.40 -21.33 -22.78
N ILE A 4 -12.25 -20.73 -23.06
CA ILE A 4 -12.14 -19.57 -23.92
C ILE A 4 -12.13 -20.07 -25.35
N GLY A 5 -13.00 -19.52 -26.14
CA GLY A 5 -13.63 -19.89 -27.37
C GLY A 5 -12.78 -20.22 -28.58
N ARG A 6 -13.48 -20.56 -29.65
CA ARG A 6 -13.07 -21.02 -30.99
C ARG A 6 -12.04 -20.11 -31.65
N ALA A 7 -11.11 -20.71 -32.38
CA ALA A 7 -10.23 -20.00 -33.31
C ALA A 7 -11.04 -19.05 -34.22
N GLY A 8 -10.92 -17.76 -33.96
CA GLY A 8 -11.60 -16.73 -34.76
C GLY A 8 -11.01 -16.61 -36.16
N ALA A 9 -11.75 -15.96 -37.06
CA ALA A 9 -11.29 -15.65 -38.40
C ALA A 9 -9.95 -14.88 -38.39
N PRO A 10 -9.13 -14.94 -39.45
CA PRO A 10 -7.90 -14.14 -39.54
C PRO A 10 -8.19 -12.65 -39.28
N GLY A 11 -7.56 -12.06 -38.26
CA GLY A 11 -7.80 -10.68 -37.83
C GLY A 11 -8.81 -10.51 -36.69
N ALA A 12 -9.55 -11.57 -36.28
CA ALA A 12 -10.44 -11.51 -35.12
C ALA A 12 -9.67 -11.63 -33.79
N TYR A 13 -10.17 -10.96 -32.77
CA TYR A 13 -9.69 -11.05 -31.38
C TYR A 13 -10.75 -11.74 -30.54
N ASP A 14 -10.30 -12.50 -29.54
CA ASP A 14 -11.20 -13.13 -28.56
C ASP A 14 -11.70 -12.10 -27.54
N CYS A 15 -10.83 -11.12 -27.20
CA CYS A 15 -11.12 -10.05 -26.25
C CYS A 15 -10.59 -8.70 -26.73
N VAL A 16 -11.30 -7.64 -26.37
CA VAL A 16 -10.85 -6.26 -26.55
C VAL A 16 -10.87 -5.59 -25.18
N VAL A 17 -9.71 -5.07 -24.77
CA VAL A 17 -9.56 -4.27 -23.54
C VAL A 17 -9.39 -2.81 -23.94
N VAL A 18 -10.18 -1.93 -23.36
CA VAL A 18 -10.14 -0.49 -23.66
C VAL A 18 -9.56 0.26 -22.48
N GLY A 19 -8.43 0.92 -22.72
CA GLY A 19 -7.63 1.64 -21.71
C GLY A 19 -6.45 0.83 -21.19
N ALA A 20 -5.24 1.36 -21.32
CA ALA A 20 -4.00 0.76 -20.85
C ALA A 20 -3.51 1.39 -19.54
N GLY A 21 -4.43 1.72 -18.62
CA GLY A 21 -4.10 1.94 -17.21
C GLY A 21 -3.81 0.62 -16.51
N LEU A 22 -3.44 0.64 -15.22
CA LEU A 22 -3.06 -0.58 -14.47
C LEU A 22 -4.11 -1.70 -14.59
N GLY A 23 -5.40 -1.39 -14.41
CA GLY A 23 -6.47 -2.39 -14.52
C GLY A 23 -6.57 -3.01 -15.92
N GLY A 24 -6.47 -2.19 -16.97
CA GLY A 24 -6.50 -2.69 -18.36
C GLY A 24 -5.26 -3.51 -18.71
N LEU A 25 -4.08 -3.09 -18.26
CA LEU A 25 -2.83 -3.84 -18.45
C LEU A 25 -2.90 -5.21 -17.76
N CYS A 26 -3.33 -5.26 -16.49
CA CYS A 26 -3.50 -6.52 -15.77
C CYS A 26 -4.54 -7.44 -16.47
N ALA A 27 -5.68 -6.88 -16.87
CA ALA A 27 -6.71 -7.67 -17.57
C ALA A 27 -6.19 -8.23 -18.90
N ALA A 28 -5.52 -7.41 -19.71
CA ALA A 28 -4.95 -7.85 -20.97
C ALA A 28 -3.85 -8.90 -20.79
N PHE A 29 -3.01 -8.73 -19.74
CA PHE A 29 -1.98 -9.69 -19.37
C PHE A 29 -2.58 -11.05 -19.03
N GLU A 30 -3.53 -11.10 -18.09
CA GLU A 30 -4.16 -12.36 -17.67
C GLU A 30 -4.93 -13.05 -18.80
N LEU A 31 -5.67 -12.30 -19.62
CA LEU A 31 -6.36 -12.85 -20.79
C LEU A 31 -5.37 -13.46 -21.79
N SER A 32 -4.29 -12.74 -22.10
CA SER A 32 -3.25 -13.22 -23.03
C SER A 32 -2.54 -14.45 -22.45
N ARG A 33 -2.25 -14.48 -21.18
CA ARG A 33 -1.65 -15.62 -20.47
C ARG A 33 -2.56 -16.84 -20.46
N ALA A 34 -3.87 -16.62 -20.42
CA ALA A 34 -4.88 -17.68 -20.57
C ALA A 34 -5.04 -18.16 -22.03
N GLY A 35 -4.28 -17.61 -22.98
CA GLY A 35 -4.29 -18.01 -24.39
C GLY A 35 -5.31 -17.26 -25.25
N ALA A 36 -5.98 -16.23 -24.71
CA ALA A 36 -6.89 -15.41 -25.50
C ALA A 36 -6.11 -14.44 -26.41
N LYS A 37 -6.51 -14.34 -27.68
CA LYS A 37 -5.99 -13.30 -28.56
C LYS A 37 -6.59 -11.96 -28.21
N THR A 38 -5.85 -11.18 -27.43
CA THR A 38 -6.32 -9.94 -26.81
C THR A 38 -5.85 -8.73 -27.58
N LEU A 39 -6.76 -7.78 -27.84
CA LEU A 39 -6.46 -6.45 -28.34
C LEU A 39 -6.57 -5.45 -27.20
N LEU A 40 -5.48 -4.74 -26.90
CA LEU A 40 -5.48 -3.63 -25.96
C LEU A 40 -5.46 -2.31 -26.73
N LEU A 41 -6.44 -1.46 -26.44
CA LEU A 41 -6.59 -0.13 -27.05
C LEU A 41 -6.31 0.95 -26.01
N GLU A 42 -5.45 1.90 -26.34
CA GLU A 42 -5.16 3.06 -25.51
C GLU A 42 -5.33 4.36 -26.32
N ARG A 43 -5.97 5.36 -25.71
CA ARG A 43 -6.19 6.67 -26.33
C ARG A 43 -4.96 7.57 -26.23
N HIS A 44 -4.20 7.44 -25.15
CA HIS A 44 -2.98 8.19 -24.92
C HIS A 44 -1.83 7.61 -25.75
N ASN A 45 -0.79 8.38 -25.99
CA ASN A 45 0.39 7.93 -26.71
C ASN A 45 1.32 7.02 -25.90
N LEU A 46 1.07 6.86 -24.60
CA LEU A 46 1.79 5.99 -23.69
C LEU A 46 0.80 5.19 -22.84
N PRO A 47 1.10 3.91 -22.54
CA PRO A 47 0.34 3.14 -21.57
C PRO A 47 0.65 3.58 -20.14
N GLY A 48 -0.13 3.11 -19.17
CA GLY A 48 0.08 3.33 -17.73
C GLY A 48 -1.04 4.10 -17.05
N GLY A 49 -1.82 4.91 -17.78
CA GLY A 49 -2.89 5.72 -17.19
C GLY A 49 -2.33 6.75 -16.21
N PHE A 50 -2.77 6.74 -14.95
CA PHE A 50 -2.21 7.62 -13.90
C PHE A 50 -0.77 7.27 -13.49
N ALA A 51 -0.30 6.07 -13.80
CA ALA A 51 1.09 5.65 -13.56
C ALA A 51 2.02 5.94 -14.75
N THR A 52 1.58 6.74 -15.72
CA THR A 52 2.41 7.11 -16.89
C THR A 52 3.37 8.24 -16.53
N SER A 53 4.67 7.98 -16.58
CA SER A 53 5.69 9.04 -16.54
C SER A 53 5.69 9.87 -17.82
N PHE A 54 6.20 11.08 -17.76
CA PHE A 54 6.32 11.95 -18.92
C PHE A 54 7.57 12.81 -18.86
N ALA A 55 8.09 13.19 -20.04
CA ALA A 55 9.24 14.07 -20.14
C ALA A 55 8.86 15.46 -20.65
N ARG A 56 9.57 16.48 -20.18
CA ARG A 56 9.55 17.87 -20.68
C ARG A 56 10.98 18.36 -20.85
N GLY A 57 11.44 18.42 -22.08
CA GLY A 57 12.83 18.68 -22.38
C GLY A 57 13.74 17.59 -21.80
N ARG A 58 14.65 17.96 -20.92
CA ARG A 58 15.57 17.01 -20.23
C ARG A 58 15.05 16.49 -18.89
N PHE A 59 13.87 16.92 -18.47
CA PHE A 59 13.28 16.53 -17.18
C PHE A 59 12.25 15.43 -17.38
N GLU A 60 12.34 14.40 -16.55
CA GLU A 60 11.38 13.32 -16.45
C GLU A 60 10.58 13.50 -15.16
N PHE A 61 9.29 13.26 -15.25
CA PHE A 61 8.34 13.43 -14.15
C PHE A 61 7.60 12.11 -13.92
N GLU A 62 7.57 11.69 -12.67
CA GLU A 62 6.80 10.58 -12.17
C GLU A 62 5.60 11.14 -11.39
N PRO A 63 4.39 11.15 -11.98
CA PRO A 63 3.25 11.87 -11.38
C PRO A 63 2.50 11.05 -10.33
N SER A 64 2.83 9.79 -10.13
CA SER A 64 2.03 8.89 -9.32
C SER A 64 2.90 8.17 -8.27
N LEU A 65 3.30 6.95 -8.53
CA LEU A 65 4.02 6.12 -7.57
C LEU A 65 5.51 6.43 -7.58
N HIS A 66 6.02 6.95 -6.47
CA HIS A 66 7.45 7.21 -6.29
C HIS A 66 8.17 6.03 -5.63
N GLU A 67 7.42 5.27 -4.83
CA GLU A 67 7.90 4.13 -4.07
C GLU A 67 6.93 2.97 -4.20
N LEU A 68 7.46 1.76 -4.28
CA LEU A 68 6.67 0.54 -4.29
C LEU A 68 6.89 -0.20 -2.96
N PRO A 69 5.84 -0.40 -2.17
CA PRO A 69 5.92 -1.25 -1.00
C PRO A 69 6.06 -2.71 -1.40
N ASP A 70 6.44 -3.54 -0.45
CA ASP A 70 6.44 -4.99 -0.59
C ASP A 70 7.29 -5.55 -1.76
N MET A 71 8.42 -4.91 -2.03
CA MET A 71 9.38 -5.35 -3.04
C MET A 71 10.42 -6.33 -2.47
N ARG A 72 10.17 -6.92 -1.30
CA ARG A 72 11.07 -7.91 -0.68
C ARG A 72 11.23 -9.15 -1.55
N SER A 73 12.37 -9.80 -1.41
CA SER A 73 12.71 -11.04 -2.11
C SER A 73 11.76 -12.17 -1.72
N ILE A 74 11.53 -13.12 -2.63
CA ILE A 74 10.68 -14.32 -2.44
C ILE A 74 11.05 -15.13 -1.18
N SER A 75 12.31 -15.08 -0.72
CA SER A 75 12.78 -15.77 0.49
C SER A 75 12.30 -15.14 1.81
N GLU A 76 11.72 -13.93 1.78
CA GLU A 76 11.39 -13.15 2.97
C GLU A 76 9.89 -12.81 3.10
N ALA A 77 8.99 -13.69 2.71
CA ALA A 77 7.55 -13.42 2.60
C ALA A 77 7.25 -12.33 1.56
N THR A 78 7.07 -12.75 0.35
CA THR A 78 6.92 -11.93 -0.87
C THR A 78 5.73 -10.99 -0.79
N GLY A 79 5.98 -9.72 -1.00
CA GLY A 79 4.92 -8.76 -1.24
C GLY A 79 4.17 -9.06 -2.55
N VAL A 80 2.90 -8.67 -2.59
CA VAL A 80 2.02 -8.97 -3.74
C VAL A 80 2.56 -8.38 -5.05
N VAL A 81 3.12 -7.19 -5.02
CA VAL A 81 3.66 -6.52 -6.22
C VAL A 81 4.86 -7.30 -6.77
N ARG A 82 5.79 -7.69 -5.91
CA ARG A 82 6.95 -8.49 -6.31
C ARG A 82 6.51 -9.83 -6.89
N TYR A 83 5.58 -10.51 -6.24
CA TYR A 83 5.03 -11.78 -6.73
C TYR A 83 4.43 -11.64 -8.14
N LEU A 84 3.63 -10.59 -8.39
CA LEU A 84 3.02 -10.35 -9.70
C LEU A 84 4.06 -10.09 -10.80
N LEU A 85 5.11 -9.36 -10.49
CA LEU A 85 6.20 -9.08 -11.44
C LEU A 85 7.00 -10.35 -11.77
N ASP A 86 7.34 -11.13 -10.74
CA ASP A 86 8.05 -12.41 -10.93
C ASP A 86 7.20 -13.43 -11.69
N ASP A 87 5.91 -13.52 -11.37
CA ASP A 87 4.95 -14.40 -12.08
C ASP A 87 4.73 -13.95 -13.54
N ALA A 88 4.88 -12.65 -13.81
CA ALA A 88 4.88 -12.11 -15.17
C ALA A 88 6.22 -12.33 -15.91
N GLY A 89 7.25 -12.84 -15.25
CA GLY A 89 8.58 -13.04 -15.81
C GLY A 89 9.32 -11.73 -16.09
N LEU A 90 8.99 -10.66 -15.36
CA LEU A 90 9.61 -9.35 -15.53
C LEU A 90 10.83 -9.23 -14.60
N ASP A 91 12.02 -9.11 -15.19
CA ASP A 91 13.27 -8.85 -14.46
C ASP A 91 13.47 -7.33 -14.37
N LEU A 92 12.97 -6.74 -13.29
CA LEU A 92 13.08 -5.31 -13.01
C LEU A 92 14.00 -5.06 -11.82
N GLY A 93 14.95 -4.14 -12.00
CA GLY A 93 15.82 -3.67 -10.94
C GLY A 93 15.11 -2.63 -10.06
N PHE A 94 15.19 -2.82 -8.75
CA PHE A 94 14.66 -1.86 -7.76
C PHE A 94 15.78 -1.37 -6.86
N ALA A 95 15.82 -0.07 -6.60
CA ALA A 95 16.72 0.53 -5.64
C ALA A 95 16.02 0.68 -4.29
N SER A 96 16.70 0.29 -3.21
CA SER A 96 16.18 0.55 -1.86
C SER A 96 16.27 2.03 -1.53
N VAL A 97 15.18 2.59 -1.03
CA VAL A 97 15.16 3.96 -0.53
C VAL A 97 15.68 3.96 0.91
N PRO A 98 16.63 4.83 1.29
CA PRO A 98 17.30 4.78 2.59
C PRO A 98 16.42 5.28 3.75
N GLU A 99 15.45 6.14 3.47
CA GLU A 99 14.54 6.73 4.44
C GLU A 99 13.12 6.75 3.86
N ALA A 100 12.11 6.54 4.71
CA ALA A 100 10.71 6.56 4.30
C ALA A 100 10.29 7.95 3.83
N TYR A 101 10.63 8.99 4.61
CA TYR A 101 10.40 10.38 4.26
C TYR A 101 11.25 11.33 5.11
N ARG A 102 11.39 12.56 4.65
CA ARG A 102 11.84 13.69 5.46
C ARG A 102 10.70 14.66 5.65
N LEU A 103 10.36 14.95 6.89
CA LEU A 103 9.34 15.92 7.26
C LEU A 103 9.99 17.19 7.82
N ILE A 104 9.65 18.34 7.25
CA ILE A 104 10.09 19.64 7.72
C ILE A 104 8.84 20.46 8.05
N LEU A 105 8.65 20.78 9.32
CA LEU A 105 7.64 21.72 9.81
C LEU A 105 8.34 22.99 10.23
N THR A 106 8.36 23.98 9.35
CA THR A 106 9.15 25.21 9.51
C THR A 106 8.74 26.02 10.73
N ASP A 107 7.44 26.11 10.98
CA ASP A 107 6.88 26.90 12.09
C ASP A 107 7.16 26.27 13.45
N ASP A 108 7.35 24.95 13.49
CA ASP A 108 7.62 24.18 14.70
C ASP A 108 9.12 23.85 14.90
N GLY A 109 9.96 24.19 13.93
CA GLY A 109 11.39 23.86 13.95
C GLY A 109 11.66 22.35 13.90
N VAL A 110 10.76 21.57 13.32
CA VAL A 110 10.90 20.11 13.16
C VAL A 110 11.58 19.80 11.84
N ASP A 111 12.64 19.00 11.89
CA ASP A 111 13.30 18.38 10.74
C ASP A 111 13.60 16.93 11.11
N VAL A 112 12.83 16.00 10.54
CA VAL A 112 12.85 14.57 10.88
C VAL A 112 13.04 13.77 9.61
N ARG A 113 14.01 12.84 9.62
CA ARG A 113 14.19 11.82 8.59
C ARG A 113 13.68 10.50 9.12
N MET A 114 12.52 10.10 8.64
CA MET A 114 11.88 8.88 9.13
C MET A 114 12.53 7.64 8.53
N PRO A 115 13.12 6.78 9.37
CA PRO A 115 13.71 5.52 8.90
C PRO A 115 12.64 4.47 8.65
N PHE A 116 12.99 3.41 7.91
CA PHE A 116 12.20 2.20 7.84
C PHE A 116 12.35 1.35 9.10
N GLY A 117 11.27 0.64 9.44
CA GLY A 117 11.22 -0.25 10.59
C GLY A 117 10.65 0.40 11.85
N ILE A 118 9.75 -0.33 12.51
CA ILE A 118 8.95 0.18 13.63
C ILE A 118 9.83 0.72 14.77
N GLU A 119 10.83 -0.05 15.21
CA GLU A 119 11.69 0.37 16.32
C GLU A 119 12.53 1.60 16.00
N ALA A 120 13.03 1.71 14.77
CA ALA A 120 13.78 2.86 14.31
C ALA A 120 12.87 4.10 14.19
N CYS A 121 11.64 3.91 13.70
CA CYS A 121 10.61 4.94 13.63
C CYS A 121 10.26 5.44 15.05
N ILE A 122 10.00 4.55 16.01
CA ILE A 122 9.73 4.90 17.41
C ILE A 122 10.90 5.69 18.01
N ALA A 123 12.14 5.27 17.76
CA ALA A 123 13.33 5.96 18.25
C ALA A 123 13.48 7.37 17.66
N GLU A 124 13.19 7.54 16.38
CA GLU A 124 13.28 8.85 15.72
C GLU A 124 12.15 9.80 16.18
N VAL A 125 10.94 9.29 16.39
CA VAL A 125 9.85 10.09 16.96
C VAL A 125 10.17 10.49 18.39
N GLU A 126 10.71 9.60 19.22
CA GLU A 126 11.17 9.91 20.58
C GLU A 126 12.27 10.97 20.59
N ARG A 127 13.22 10.89 19.62
CA ARG A 127 14.27 11.91 19.47
C ARG A 127 13.68 13.29 19.20
N ALA A 128 12.68 13.35 18.32
CA ALA A 128 12.02 14.60 17.93
C ALA A 128 11.02 15.10 18.99
N VAL A 129 10.39 14.19 19.73
CA VAL A 129 9.35 14.46 20.74
C VAL A 129 9.65 13.62 21.98
N PRO A 130 10.55 14.08 22.87
CA PRO A 130 10.92 13.34 24.07
C PRO A 130 9.71 12.98 24.95
N GLY A 131 9.67 11.74 25.42
CA GLY A 131 8.58 11.18 26.23
C GLY A 131 7.42 10.59 25.42
N SER A 132 7.51 10.58 24.09
CA SER A 132 6.47 10.01 23.22
C SER A 132 6.57 8.47 23.06
N ARG A 133 7.73 7.87 23.36
CA ARG A 133 8.00 6.45 23.14
C ARG A 133 6.89 5.51 23.65
N PRO A 134 6.40 5.63 24.91
CA PRO A 134 5.40 4.68 25.40
C PRO A 134 4.11 4.69 24.59
N SER A 135 3.59 5.87 24.26
CA SER A 135 2.34 6.03 23.50
C SER A 135 2.52 5.66 22.03
N VAL A 136 3.66 5.99 21.42
CA VAL A 136 3.96 5.60 20.03
C VAL A 136 4.15 4.08 19.92
N THR A 137 4.81 3.45 20.89
CA THR A 137 4.92 1.98 20.94
C THR A 137 3.54 1.33 21.03
N ALA A 138 2.69 1.78 21.96
CA ALA A 138 1.31 1.26 22.09
C ALA A 138 0.50 1.46 20.81
N TYR A 139 0.69 2.57 20.11
CA TYR A 139 0.04 2.81 18.82
C TYR A 139 0.47 1.78 17.76
N PHE A 140 1.77 1.49 17.62
CA PHE A 140 2.27 0.49 16.68
C PHE A 140 1.90 -0.95 17.07
N GLU A 141 1.75 -1.24 18.37
CA GLU A 141 1.21 -2.53 18.83
C GLU A 141 -0.23 -2.74 18.35
N LEU A 142 -1.07 -1.71 18.45
CA LEU A 142 -2.44 -1.76 17.90
C LEU A 142 -2.45 -1.90 16.36
N CYS A 143 -1.53 -1.25 15.66
CA CYS A 143 -1.39 -1.46 14.21
C CYS A 143 -1.07 -2.93 13.88
N ARG A 144 -0.17 -3.56 14.65
CA ARG A 144 0.16 -4.98 14.47
C ARG A 144 -1.04 -5.89 14.74
N GLU A 145 -1.80 -5.62 15.80
CA GLU A 145 -3.04 -6.36 16.10
C GLU A 145 -4.07 -6.26 14.95
N VAL A 146 -4.15 -5.11 14.31
CA VAL A 146 -5.01 -4.92 13.13
C VAL A 146 -4.53 -5.76 11.95
N GLN A 147 -3.23 -5.78 11.67
CA GLN A 147 -2.63 -6.59 10.60
C GLN A 147 -2.87 -8.09 10.86
N ASP A 148 -2.69 -8.55 12.10
CA ASP A 148 -2.94 -9.93 12.50
C ASP A 148 -4.43 -10.30 12.36
N GLY A 149 -5.34 -9.39 12.72
CA GLY A 149 -6.78 -9.52 12.53
C GLY A 149 -7.19 -9.66 11.06
N PHE A 150 -6.62 -8.84 10.19
CA PHE A 150 -6.80 -8.98 8.74
C PHE A 150 -6.21 -10.29 8.22
N GLY A 151 -5.02 -10.68 8.67
CA GLY A 151 -4.40 -11.95 8.34
C GLY A 151 -5.32 -13.14 8.69
N TYR A 152 -5.91 -13.12 9.88
CA TYR A 152 -6.89 -14.12 10.30
C TYR A 152 -8.13 -14.15 9.39
N LEU A 153 -8.72 -12.99 9.10
CA LEU A 153 -9.89 -12.90 8.23
C LEU A 153 -9.59 -13.38 6.81
N ASN A 154 -8.48 -13.00 6.24
CA ASN A 154 -8.06 -13.41 4.89
C ASN A 154 -7.84 -14.93 4.81
N ALA A 155 -7.19 -15.52 5.81
CA ALA A 155 -6.96 -16.96 5.88
C ALA A 155 -8.27 -17.77 6.09
N ARG A 156 -9.33 -17.13 6.57
CA ARG A 156 -10.62 -17.73 6.90
C ARG A 156 -11.81 -17.09 6.16
N ALA A 157 -11.56 -16.47 5.00
CA ALA A 157 -12.55 -15.67 4.28
C ALA A 157 -13.92 -16.32 4.09
N ARG A 158 -14.00 -17.66 4.01
CA ARG A 158 -15.25 -18.39 3.81
C ARG A 158 -16.01 -18.74 5.12
N SER A 159 -15.35 -18.70 6.27
CA SER A 159 -15.96 -19.14 7.54
C SER A 159 -15.15 -18.62 8.74
N PRO A 160 -15.16 -17.31 9.00
CA PRO A 160 -14.49 -16.77 10.18
C PRO A 160 -15.22 -17.21 11.46
N ASN A 161 -14.45 -17.64 12.46
CA ASN A 161 -15.00 -17.93 13.78
C ASN A 161 -15.00 -16.63 14.61
N LEU A 162 -16.18 -16.05 14.81
CA LEU A 162 -16.35 -14.78 15.50
C LEU A 162 -15.91 -14.83 16.97
N VAL A 163 -16.11 -15.96 17.66
CA VAL A 163 -15.65 -16.11 19.06
C VAL A 163 -14.13 -16.08 19.12
N ARG A 164 -13.47 -16.76 18.19
CA ARG A 164 -12.01 -16.73 18.08
C ARG A 164 -11.50 -15.34 17.71
N LEU A 165 -12.15 -14.67 16.76
CA LEU A 165 -11.80 -13.30 16.37
C LEU A 165 -11.85 -12.34 17.57
N LEU A 166 -12.93 -12.40 18.34
CA LEU A 166 -13.08 -11.56 19.54
C LEU A 166 -12.08 -11.90 20.64
N ARG A 167 -11.75 -13.18 20.82
CA ARG A 167 -10.81 -13.61 21.85
C ARG A 167 -9.35 -13.30 21.51
N ASP A 168 -8.94 -13.60 20.27
CA ASP A 168 -7.54 -13.57 19.85
C ASP A 168 -7.16 -12.24 19.17
N HIS A 169 -8.16 -11.48 18.65
CA HIS A 169 -8.00 -10.22 17.93
C HIS A 169 -8.98 -9.15 18.43
N GLY A 170 -9.12 -9.03 19.76
CA GLY A 170 -10.09 -8.13 20.39
C GLY A 170 -9.83 -6.66 20.07
N ASP A 171 -8.58 -6.24 19.97
CA ASP A 171 -8.20 -4.88 19.63
C ASP A 171 -8.52 -4.53 18.18
N PHE A 172 -8.35 -5.47 17.25
CA PHE A 172 -8.81 -5.31 15.88
C PHE A 172 -10.32 -5.02 15.82
N VAL A 173 -11.13 -5.79 16.56
CA VAL A 173 -12.58 -5.60 16.57
C VAL A 173 -12.97 -4.28 17.26
N ARG A 174 -12.31 -3.94 18.36
CA ARG A 174 -12.58 -2.72 19.14
C ARG A 174 -12.25 -1.45 18.34
N THR A 175 -11.22 -1.48 17.52
CA THR A 175 -10.77 -0.35 16.72
C THR A 175 -11.37 -0.31 15.31
N ALA A 176 -12.19 -1.29 14.94
CA ALA A 176 -12.72 -1.45 13.58
C ALA A 176 -13.51 -0.24 13.05
N SER A 177 -14.14 0.54 13.92
CA SER A 177 -14.90 1.75 13.58
C SER A 177 -14.22 3.05 13.99
N ALA A 178 -13.03 2.98 14.59
CA ALA A 178 -12.31 4.15 15.05
C ALA A 178 -11.51 4.80 13.92
N THR A 179 -11.28 6.10 14.03
CA THR A 179 -10.34 6.81 13.14
C THR A 179 -8.91 6.68 13.65
N ALA A 180 -7.94 6.90 12.77
CA ALA A 180 -6.53 6.87 13.11
C ALA A 180 -6.18 7.91 14.20
N ALA A 181 -6.78 9.11 14.12
CA ALA A 181 -6.60 10.16 15.12
C ALA A 181 -7.24 9.81 16.48
N GLU A 182 -8.42 9.18 16.48
CA GLU A 182 -9.07 8.73 17.73
C GLU A 182 -8.23 7.69 18.47
N VAL A 183 -7.67 6.71 17.76
CA VAL A 183 -6.79 5.71 18.37
C VAL A 183 -5.51 6.35 18.89
N ALA A 184 -4.85 7.21 18.09
CA ALA A 184 -3.65 7.91 18.54
C ALA A 184 -3.91 8.74 19.82
N LYS A 185 -5.05 9.44 19.87
CA LYS A 185 -5.48 10.20 21.06
C LYS A 185 -5.76 9.27 22.25
N ALA A 186 -6.42 8.13 22.03
CA ALA A 186 -6.76 7.18 23.09
C ALA A 186 -5.52 6.59 23.77
N VAL A 187 -4.43 6.34 23.03
CA VAL A 187 -3.17 5.86 23.57
C VAL A 187 -2.22 7.00 24.03
N GLY A 188 -2.67 8.24 23.92
CA GLY A 188 -1.94 9.41 24.42
C GLY A 188 -0.78 9.87 23.54
N VAL A 189 -0.81 9.64 22.24
CA VAL A 189 0.22 10.14 21.32
C VAL A 189 0.22 11.67 21.36
N PRO A 190 1.35 12.33 21.71
CA PRO A 190 1.44 13.77 21.71
C PRO A 190 1.19 14.37 20.32
N LYS A 191 0.55 15.55 20.26
CA LYS A 191 0.19 16.18 18.97
C LYS A 191 1.35 16.24 17.98
N ARG A 192 2.54 16.65 18.43
CA ARG A 192 3.72 16.76 17.55
C ARG A 192 4.18 15.38 17.03
N ALA A 193 4.13 14.34 17.86
CA ALA A 193 4.41 12.97 17.43
C ALA A 193 3.37 12.48 16.43
N HIS A 194 2.09 12.82 16.66
CA HIS A 194 1.01 12.56 15.70
C HIS A 194 1.29 13.22 14.34
N ASP A 195 1.62 14.52 14.33
CA ASP A 195 1.89 15.26 13.09
C ASP A 195 3.07 14.64 12.30
N ILE A 196 4.08 14.13 13.00
CA ILE A 196 5.23 13.43 12.40
C ILE A 196 4.78 12.08 11.81
N LEU A 197 4.08 11.25 12.57
CA LEU A 197 3.66 9.91 12.16
C LEU A 197 2.68 9.94 10.99
N PHE A 198 1.77 10.91 10.99
CA PHE A 198 0.73 11.02 9.99
C PHE A 198 1.13 11.83 8.75
N ALA A 199 2.40 12.16 8.56
CA ALA A 199 2.88 12.87 7.37
C ALA A 199 2.51 12.14 6.06
N TYR A 200 2.40 10.81 6.08
CA TYR A 200 2.03 9.97 4.92
C TYR A 200 0.52 9.90 4.62
N TRP A 201 -0.34 10.54 5.41
CA TRP A 201 -1.80 10.51 5.17
C TRP A 201 -2.19 10.97 3.75
N CYS A 202 -1.38 11.80 3.12
CA CYS A 202 -1.61 12.30 1.77
C CYS A 202 -1.71 11.19 0.72
N TYR A 203 -1.06 10.04 0.93
CA TYR A 203 -1.19 8.87 0.05
C TYR A 203 -2.55 8.18 0.15
N LEU A 204 -3.24 8.35 1.26
CA LEU A 204 -4.58 7.80 1.49
C LEU A 204 -5.70 8.78 1.13
N GLY A 205 -5.36 10.05 0.87
CA GLY A 205 -6.27 11.05 0.33
C GLY A 205 -7.32 11.59 1.31
N VAL A 206 -7.24 11.22 2.59
CA VAL A 206 -8.15 11.69 3.64
C VAL A 206 -7.38 12.03 4.92
N PRO A 207 -7.80 13.05 5.69
CA PRO A 207 -7.11 13.42 6.92
C PRO A 207 -7.31 12.37 8.04
N ALA A 208 -6.39 12.37 9.01
CA ALA A 208 -6.33 11.35 10.06
C ALA A 208 -7.58 11.27 10.95
N ASP A 209 -8.34 12.34 11.06
CA ASP A 209 -9.60 12.42 11.84
C ASP A 209 -10.79 11.76 11.14
N THR A 210 -10.68 11.48 9.85
CA THR A 210 -11.66 10.75 9.05
C THR A 210 -11.11 9.43 8.51
N LEU A 211 -9.80 9.24 8.55
CA LEU A 211 -9.13 8.03 8.09
C LEU A 211 -9.42 6.88 9.04
N SER A 212 -10.02 5.80 8.53
CA SER A 212 -10.22 4.56 9.29
C SER A 212 -8.90 4.02 9.84
N PHE A 213 -8.84 3.74 11.14
CA PHE A 213 -7.64 3.17 11.75
C PHE A 213 -7.22 1.83 11.14
N PRO A 214 -8.14 0.87 10.88
CA PRO A 214 -7.76 -0.36 10.17
C PRO A 214 -7.12 -0.14 8.80
N ILE A 215 -7.58 0.85 8.04
CA ILE A 215 -6.96 1.20 6.74
C ILE A 215 -5.57 1.82 6.92
N TRP A 216 -5.41 2.65 7.95
CA TRP A 216 -4.11 3.24 8.25
C TRP A 216 -3.08 2.18 8.71
N ALA A 217 -3.52 1.20 9.48
CA ALA A 217 -2.68 0.19 10.11
C ALA A 217 -2.34 -1.00 9.17
N SER A 218 -3.07 -1.16 8.06
CA SER A 218 -2.85 -2.22 7.08
C SER A 218 -1.78 -1.85 6.05
#